data_da69153bf22d5a86b7962b8d0d968e0c
#
_entry.id   da69153bf22d5a86b7962b8d0d968e0c
#
_cell.length_a   1.000
_cell.length_b   1.000
_cell.length_c   1.000
_cell.angle_alpha   90.00
_cell.angle_beta   90.00
_cell.angle_gamma   90.00
#
_symmetry.space_group_name_H-M   'P 1'
#
loop_
_entity.id
_entity.type
_entity.pdbx_description
1 polymer ?
#
loop_
_entity_poly.entity_id
_entity_poly.type
_entity_poly.pdbx_seq_one_letter_code
_entity_poly.pdbx_strand_id
1 'polypeptide(L)'
;MHCPYCRTTDTRVLDSRVADDGSAIRRRRTCQECGKRFSTVEQMQLTVLKRSGATEPFDRSKAVAGVRKACKGRPVTEDDLARLGQTVEDALRSEGWAEVPANEVGLAILGPLRELDEAAYLRFASVYKAFASAEAFEEEIAMLRAERAAAEDESVVEAGGASRLQSTGEAAAEAAPRQPVRTG
;
A
#
# COMPACT_ATOMS: atom_id res chain seq x y z
N MET A 1 -6.52 -7.54 -32.51
CA MET A 1 -7.63 -7.05 -31.64
C MET A 1 -8.79 -6.70 -32.53
N HIS A 2 -10.01 -7.15 -32.20
CA HIS A 2 -11.20 -6.94 -33.04
C HIS A 2 -11.72 -5.49 -32.95
N CYS A 3 -12.22 -4.99 -34.07
CA CYS A 3 -12.94 -3.71 -34.08
C CYS A 3 -14.24 -3.82 -33.27
N PRO A 4 -14.54 -2.89 -32.34
CA PRO A 4 -15.76 -2.95 -31.53
C PRO A 4 -17.03 -2.70 -32.34
N TYR A 5 -16.94 -2.17 -33.57
CA TYR A 5 -18.07 -1.80 -34.41
C TYR A 5 -18.43 -2.86 -35.44
N CYS A 6 -17.45 -3.40 -36.16
CA CYS A 6 -17.70 -4.38 -37.24
C CYS A 6 -17.04 -5.75 -36.96
N ARG A 7 -16.33 -5.90 -35.82
CA ARG A 7 -15.69 -7.12 -35.37
C ARG A 7 -14.57 -7.68 -36.25
N THR A 8 -14.15 -6.97 -37.29
CA THR A 8 -12.98 -7.37 -38.10
C THR A 8 -11.71 -7.33 -37.24
N THR A 9 -10.74 -8.16 -37.58
CA THR A 9 -9.43 -8.21 -36.93
C THR A 9 -8.45 -7.18 -37.50
N ASP A 10 -8.72 -6.62 -38.67
CA ASP A 10 -7.84 -5.68 -39.36
C ASP A 10 -7.96 -4.27 -38.77
N THR A 11 -7.13 -3.99 -37.78
CA THR A 11 -7.07 -2.70 -37.12
C THR A 11 -5.63 -2.21 -37.03
N ARG A 12 -5.41 -0.93 -37.35
CA ARG A 12 -4.09 -0.28 -37.30
C ARG A 12 -3.98 0.68 -36.13
N VAL A 13 -2.83 0.70 -35.46
CA VAL A 13 -2.48 1.69 -34.44
C VAL A 13 -2.08 3.00 -35.13
N LEU A 14 -2.72 4.09 -34.74
CA LEU A 14 -2.42 5.44 -35.24
C LEU A 14 -1.44 6.18 -34.31
N ASP A 15 -1.64 5.99 -33.00
CA ASP A 15 -0.89 6.70 -31.96
C ASP A 15 -0.83 5.82 -30.69
N SER A 16 0.28 5.93 -29.94
CA SER A 16 0.49 5.25 -28.66
C SER A 16 1.05 6.25 -27.66
N ARG A 17 0.42 6.36 -26.51
CA ARG A 17 0.87 7.23 -25.42
C ARG A 17 0.88 6.45 -24.12
N VAL A 18 1.91 6.66 -23.31
CA VAL A 18 1.96 6.18 -21.94
C VAL A 18 0.94 6.98 -21.14
N ALA A 19 0.16 6.32 -20.26
CA ALA A 19 -0.70 6.99 -19.30
C ALA A 19 0.12 7.79 -18.28
N ASP A 20 -0.49 8.79 -17.66
CA ASP A 20 0.19 9.79 -16.82
C ASP A 20 0.97 9.19 -15.65
N ASP A 21 0.56 8.01 -15.18
CA ASP A 21 1.21 7.24 -14.09
C ASP A 21 2.25 6.21 -14.57
N GLY A 22 2.44 6.08 -15.89
CA GLY A 22 3.33 5.07 -16.48
C GLY A 22 2.81 3.63 -16.45
N SER A 23 1.67 3.36 -15.83
CA SER A 23 1.14 2.00 -15.60
C SER A 23 0.41 1.41 -16.80
N ALA A 24 0.05 2.23 -17.78
CA ALA A 24 -0.73 1.82 -18.93
C ALA A 24 -0.28 2.49 -20.24
N ILE A 25 -0.55 1.82 -21.36
CA ILE A 25 -0.34 2.38 -22.70
C ILE A 25 -1.71 2.56 -23.36
N ARG A 26 -2.07 3.80 -23.66
CA ARG A 26 -3.25 4.13 -24.45
C ARG A 26 -2.89 4.14 -25.91
N ARG A 27 -3.57 3.29 -26.72
CA ARG A 27 -3.40 3.25 -28.18
C ARG A 27 -4.65 3.70 -28.88
N ARG A 28 -4.51 4.63 -29.81
CA ARG A 28 -5.56 5.05 -30.72
C ARG A 28 -5.48 4.19 -31.99
N ARG A 29 -6.58 3.55 -32.34
CA ARG A 29 -6.66 2.63 -33.45
C ARG A 29 -7.69 3.08 -34.48
N THR A 30 -7.51 2.66 -35.74
CA THR A 30 -8.50 2.75 -36.81
C THR A 30 -8.78 1.36 -37.38
N CYS A 31 -10.02 1.09 -37.68
CA CYS A 31 -10.43 -0.11 -38.44
C CYS A 31 -10.22 0.12 -39.93
N GLN A 32 -9.59 -0.82 -40.60
CA GLN A 32 -9.37 -0.71 -42.05
C GLN A 32 -10.66 -0.95 -42.87
N GLU A 33 -11.59 -1.76 -42.34
CA GLU A 33 -12.85 -2.07 -42.99
C GLU A 33 -13.89 -0.95 -42.84
N CYS A 34 -14.25 -0.57 -41.59
CA CYS A 34 -15.31 0.40 -41.35
C CYS A 34 -14.83 1.84 -41.16
N GLY A 35 -13.52 2.11 -41.17
CA GLY A 35 -12.91 3.42 -41.02
C GLY A 35 -13.06 4.05 -39.62
N LYS A 36 -13.81 3.43 -38.71
CA LYS A 36 -14.06 3.98 -37.37
C LYS A 36 -12.82 3.92 -36.51
N ARG A 37 -12.69 4.95 -35.67
CA ARG A 37 -11.58 5.07 -34.68
C ARG A 37 -12.05 4.67 -33.31
N PHE A 38 -11.15 4.02 -32.53
CA PHE A 38 -11.38 3.65 -31.13
C PHE A 38 -10.07 3.67 -30.36
N SER A 39 -10.16 3.72 -29.06
CA SER A 39 -8.99 3.66 -28.18
C SER A 39 -8.98 2.34 -27.42
N THR A 40 -7.78 1.80 -27.22
CA THR A 40 -7.53 0.65 -26.35
C THR A 40 -6.54 1.07 -25.26
N VAL A 41 -6.65 0.44 -24.10
CA VAL A 41 -5.70 0.59 -23.01
C VAL A 41 -5.07 -0.78 -22.78
N GLU A 42 -3.74 -0.82 -22.83
CA GLU A 42 -2.95 -1.96 -22.40
C GLU A 42 -2.40 -1.63 -21.02
N GLN A 43 -2.79 -2.41 -20.04
CA GLN A 43 -2.36 -2.22 -18.65
C GLN A 43 -1.70 -3.49 -18.16
N MET A 44 -0.61 -3.33 -17.41
CA MET A 44 0.04 -4.45 -16.75
C MET A 44 -0.90 -5.01 -15.68
N GLN A 45 -1.27 -6.28 -15.83
CA GLN A 45 -2.19 -6.95 -14.92
C GLN A 45 -1.38 -7.82 -13.96
N LEU A 46 -1.56 -7.58 -12.66
CA LEU A 46 -1.04 -8.47 -11.63
C LEU A 46 -1.86 -9.75 -11.64
N THR A 47 -1.20 -10.90 -11.77
CA THR A 47 -1.85 -12.22 -11.86
C THR A 47 -1.53 -13.03 -10.60
N VAL A 48 -2.53 -13.72 -10.06
CA VAL A 48 -2.40 -14.57 -8.88
C VAL A 48 -2.47 -16.05 -9.28
N LEU A 49 -1.48 -16.82 -8.86
CA LEU A 49 -1.43 -18.26 -9.03
C LEU A 49 -2.09 -18.94 -7.82
N LYS A 50 -3.20 -19.62 -8.03
CA LYS A 50 -3.91 -20.40 -7.01
C LYS A 50 -3.20 -21.71 -6.67
N ARG A 51 -3.50 -22.27 -5.51
CA ARG A 51 -3.03 -23.60 -5.12
C ARG A 51 -3.41 -24.72 -6.11
N SER A 52 -4.49 -24.52 -6.87
CA SER A 52 -4.93 -25.44 -7.94
C SER A 52 -4.09 -25.36 -9.23
N GLY A 53 -3.14 -24.43 -9.32
CA GLY A 53 -2.39 -24.12 -10.54
C GLY A 53 -3.12 -23.20 -11.51
N ALA A 54 -4.35 -22.81 -11.24
CA ALA A 54 -5.07 -21.84 -12.06
C ALA A 54 -4.61 -20.42 -11.75
N THR A 55 -4.50 -19.58 -12.79
CA THR A 55 -4.20 -18.17 -12.67
C THR A 55 -5.46 -17.33 -12.78
N GLU A 56 -5.53 -16.25 -12.01
CA GLU A 56 -6.58 -15.24 -12.12
C GLU A 56 -5.99 -13.84 -11.93
N PRO A 57 -6.64 -12.80 -12.47
CA PRO A 57 -6.28 -11.42 -12.18
C PRO A 57 -6.34 -11.15 -10.67
N PHE A 58 -5.36 -10.39 -10.15
CA PHE A 58 -5.45 -9.89 -8.79
C PHE A 58 -6.69 -9.01 -8.64
N ASP A 59 -7.47 -9.30 -7.62
CA ASP A 59 -8.68 -8.55 -7.28
C ASP A 59 -8.55 -8.02 -5.84
N ARG A 60 -8.32 -6.71 -5.73
CA ARG A 60 -8.19 -6.00 -4.46
C ARG A 60 -9.41 -6.25 -3.56
N SER A 61 -10.61 -6.29 -4.13
CA SER A 61 -11.84 -6.51 -3.36
C SER A 61 -11.86 -7.89 -2.69
N LYS A 62 -11.31 -8.90 -3.34
CA LYS A 62 -11.15 -10.25 -2.76
C LYS A 62 -10.14 -10.26 -1.64
N ALA A 63 -8.98 -9.60 -1.80
CA ALA A 63 -7.98 -9.49 -0.76
C ALA A 63 -8.55 -8.80 0.49
N VAL A 64 -9.20 -7.65 0.30
CA VAL A 64 -9.84 -6.88 1.38
C VAL A 64 -11.01 -7.62 2.02
N ALA A 65 -11.74 -8.48 1.31
CA ALA A 65 -12.86 -9.24 1.88
C ALA A 65 -12.45 -10.16 3.03
N GLY A 66 -11.24 -10.76 2.96
CA GLY A 66 -10.66 -11.54 4.06
C GLY A 66 -10.34 -10.67 5.28
N VAL A 67 -9.71 -9.51 5.04
CA VAL A 67 -9.37 -8.52 6.07
C VAL A 67 -10.62 -7.98 6.76
N ARG A 68 -11.66 -7.63 5.99
CA ARG A 68 -12.95 -7.14 6.53
C ARG A 68 -13.57 -8.11 7.52
N LYS A 69 -13.46 -9.41 7.28
CA LYS A 69 -13.95 -10.43 8.23
C LYS A 69 -13.15 -10.42 9.54
N ALA A 70 -11.83 -10.27 9.46
CA ALA A 70 -10.94 -10.17 10.62
C ALA A 70 -11.23 -8.88 11.44
N CYS A 71 -11.54 -7.78 10.77
CA CYS A 71 -11.84 -6.48 11.38
C CYS A 71 -13.28 -6.39 11.97
N LYS A 72 -14.08 -7.44 11.91
CA LYS A 72 -15.46 -7.40 12.43
C LYS A 72 -15.49 -6.99 13.92
N GLY A 73 -16.21 -5.90 14.24
CA GLY A 73 -16.31 -5.34 15.58
C GLY A 73 -15.09 -4.51 16.01
N ARG A 74 -14.23 -4.13 15.07
CA ARG A 74 -13.11 -3.20 15.30
C ARG A 74 -13.44 -1.84 14.68
N PRO A 75 -12.82 -0.74 15.18
CA PRO A 75 -13.02 0.62 14.67
C PRO A 75 -12.22 0.87 13.38
N VAL A 76 -12.35 -0.02 12.41
CA VAL A 76 -11.69 0.03 11.10
C VAL A 76 -12.72 0.43 10.06
N THR A 77 -12.44 1.49 9.30
CA THR A 77 -13.34 2.04 8.29
C THR A 77 -13.15 1.38 6.92
N GLU A 78 -14.10 1.55 6.01
CA GLU A 78 -13.95 1.09 4.62
C GLU A 78 -12.81 1.84 3.88
N ASP A 79 -12.52 3.09 4.24
CA ASP A 79 -11.41 3.85 3.71
C ASP A 79 -10.05 3.28 4.16
N ASP A 80 -9.95 2.82 5.41
CA ASP A 80 -8.77 2.13 5.92
C ASP A 80 -8.53 0.82 5.16
N LEU A 81 -9.59 0.06 4.92
CA LEU A 81 -9.53 -1.17 4.14
C LEU A 81 -9.13 -0.91 2.69
N ALA A 82 -9.62 0.17 2.08
CA ALA A 82 -9.25 0.56 0.73
C ALA A 82 -7.77 0.94 0.64
N ARG A 83 -7.25 1.72 1.61
CA ARG A 83 -5.83 2.08 1.73
C ARG A 83 -4.96 0.83 1.92
N LEU A 84 -5.33 -0.05 2.84
CA LEU A 84 -4.63 -1.32 3.04
C LEU A 84 -4.57 -2.12 1.74
N GLY A 85 -5.69 -2.24 1.03
CA GLY A 85 -5.74 -2.95 -0.25
C GLY A 85 -4.82 -2.34 -1.32
N GLN A 86 -4.69 -1.00 -1.35
CA GLN A 86 -3.76 -0.30 -2.23
C GLN A 86 -2.31 -0.62 -1.86
N THR A 87 -1.95 -0.48 -0.57
CA THR A 87 -0.59 -0.78 -0.07
C THR A 87 -0.16 -2.20 -0.40
N VAL A 88 -1.06 -3.17 -0.23
CA VAL A 88 -0.79 -4.58 -0.56
C VAL A 88 -0.56 -4.75 -2.07
N GLU A 89 -1.38 -4.15 -2.91
CA GLU A 89 -1.21 -4.23 -4.37
C GLU A 89 0.12 -3.62 -4.81
N ASP A 90 0.49 -2.45 -4.27
CA ASP A 90 1.74 -1.77 -4.59
C ASP A 90 2.96 -2.59 -4.13
N ALA A 91 2.90 -3.19 -2.94
CA ALA A 91 3.93 -4.08 -2.44
C ALA A 91 4.13 -5.30 -3.35
N LEU A 92 3.03 -5.97 -3.74
CA LEU A 92 3.09 -7.12 -4.64
C LEU A 92 3.63 -6.76 -6.03
N ARG A 93 3.34 -5.55 -6.53
CA ARG A 93 3.88 -5.05 -7.80
C ARG A 93 5.38 -4.77 -7.71
N SER A 94 5.86 -4.27 -6.58
CA SER A 94 7.28 -3.94 -6.38
C SER A 94 8.19 -5.17 -6.32
N GLU A 95 7.66 -6.33 -5.93
CA GLU A 95 8.40 -7.59 -5.90
C GLU A 95 8.74 -8.15 -7.29
N GLY A 96 8.12 -7.63 -8.35
CA GLY A 96 8.42 -8.00 -9.75
C GLY A 96 7.98 -9.41 -10.14
N TRP A 97 7.02 -10.01 -9.43
CA TRP A 97 6.48 -11.33 -9.77
C TRP A 97 5.82 -11.34 -11.15
N ALA A 98 6.09 -12.37 -11.95
CA ALA A 98 5.32 -12.64 -13.17
C ALA A 98 3.90 -13.13 -12.81
N GLU A 99 3.81 -14.00 -11.79
CA GLU A 99 2.59 -14.50 -11.19
C GLU A 99 2.80 -14.60 -9.67
N VAL A 100 1.93 -13.95 -8.89
CA VAL A 100 2.01 -13.93 -7.43
C VAL A 100 1.38 -15.19 -6.85
N PRO A 101 2.09 -16.01 -6.08
CA PRO A 101 1.45 -17.11 -5.36
C PRO A 101 0.37 -16.60 -4.41
N ALA A 102 -0.78 -17.29 -4.33
CA ALA A 102 -1.91 -16.84 -3.52
C ALA A 102 -1.59 -16.71 -2.01
N ASN A 103 -0.61 -17.47 -1.49
CA ASN A 103 -0.12 -17.31 -0.12
C ASN A 103 0.63 -15.99 0.08
N GLU A 104 1.39 -15.52 -0.91
CA GLU A 104 2.12 -14.24 -0.82
C GLU A 104 1.17 -13.06 -0.69
N VAL A 105 0.00 -13.11 -1.34
CA VAL A 105 -1.06 -12.11 -1.13
C VAL A 105 -1.49 -12.05 0.34
N GLY A 106 -1.64 -13.22 0.97
CA GLY A 106 -1.98 -13.30 2.40
C GLY A 106 -0.88 -12.77 3.31
N LEU A 107 0.38 -13.09 3.00
CA LEU A 107 1.54 -12.61 3.76
C LEU A 107 1.73 -11.10 3.61
N ALA A 108 1.55 -10.55 2.41
CA ALA A 108 1.63 -9.12 2.16
C ALA A 108 0.59 -8.29 2.93
N ILE A 109 -0.55 -8.90 3.31
CA ILE A 109 -1.58 -8.25 4.11
C ILE A 109 -1.15 -8.12 5.58
N LEU A 110 -0.33 -9.02 6.11
CA LEU A 110 -0.04 -9.10 7.54
C LEU A 110 0.61 -7.83 8.09
N GLY A 111 1.61 -7.27 7.40
CA GLY A 111 2.28 -6.04 7.83
C GLY A 111 1.31 -4.85 7.96
N PRO A 112 0.65 -4.42 6.86
CA PRO A 112 -0.29 -3.30 6.90
C PRO A 112 -1.47 -3.52 7.86
N LEU A 113 -1.93 -4.76 8.03
CA LEU A 113 -3.02 -5.07 8.95
C LEU A 113 -2.59 -4.97 10.42
N ARG A 114 -1.35 -5.32 10.73
CA ARG A 114 -0.77 -5.17 12.08
C ARG A 114 -0.72 -3.71 12.50
N GLU A 115 -0.28 -2.82 11.61
CA GLU A 115 -0.26 -1.37 11.85
C GLU A 115 -1.66 -0.79 12.02
N LEU A 116 -2.64 -1.35 11.32
CA LEU A 116 -4.02 -0.88 11.36
C LEU A 116 -4.75 -1.33 12.64
N ASP A 117 -4.67 -2.63 13.00
CA ASP A 117 -5.35 -3.20 14.16
C ASP A 117 -4.76 -4.56 14.56
N GLU A 118 -4.08 -4.61 15.70
CA GLU A 118 -3.42 -5.82 16.23
C GLU A 118 -4.38 -7.00 16.44
N ALA A 119 -5.62 -6.74 16.88
CA ALA A 119 -6.58 -7.82 17.11
C ALA A 119 -7.10 -8.39 15.79
N ALA A 120 -7.31 -7.57 14.79
CA ALA A 120 -7.64 -8.02 13.44
C ALA A 120 -6.47 -8.78 12.81
N TYR A 121 -5.23 -8.30 13.02
CA TYR A 121 -4.03 -9.01 12.62
C TYR A 121 -3.97 -10.43 13.19
N LEU A 122 -4.13 -10.61 14.51
CA LEU A 122 -4.10 -11.93 15.14
C LEU A 122 -5.16 -12.89 14.58
N ARG A 123 -6.37 -12.38 14.32
CA ARG A 123 -7.45 -13.16 13.69
C ARG A 123 -7.09 -13.59 12.27
N PHE A 124 -6.48 -12.70 11.50
CA PHE A 124 -6.08 -12.98 10.12
C PHE A 124 -4.85 -13.90 10.08
N ALA A 125 -3.84 -13.63 10.91
CA ALA A 125 -2.61 -14.40 11.02
C ALA A 125 -2.88 -15.85 11.42
N SER A 126 -3.90 -16.11 12.27
CA SER A 126 -4.29 -17.47 12.67
C SER A 126 -4.65 -18.38 11.50
N VAL A 127 -5.10 -17.80 10.38
CA VAL A 127 -5.44 -18.55 9.15
C VAL A 127 -4.23 -18.72 8.24
N TYR A 128 -3.38 -17.70 8.12
CA TYR A 128 -2.30 -17.65 7.13
C TYR A 128 -0.94 -18.15 7.67
N LYS A 129 -0.62 -17.88 8.94
CA LYS A 129 0.60 -18.38 9.60
C LYS A 129 0.46 -19.83 10.06
N ALA A 130 -0.77 -20.38 10.07
CA ALA A 130 -1.07 -21.76 10.47
C ALA A 130 -0.33 -22.18 11.75
N PHE A 131 -0.54 -21.45 12.85
CA PHE A 131 0.08 -21.74 14.14
C PHE A 131 -0.11 -23.21 14.52
N ALA A 132 0.99 -23.92 14.76
CA ALA A 132 0.97 -25.35 15.04
C ALA A 132 0.52 -25.66 16.47
N SER A 133 0.62 -24.70 17.39
CA SER A 133 0.27 -24.87 18.81
C SER A 133 -0.16 -23.55 19.45
N ALA A 134 -0.67 -23.62 20.68
CA ALA A 134 -1.00 -22.45 21.48
C ALA A 134 0.24 -21.62 21.83
N GLU A 135 1.36 -22.30 22.09
CA GLU A 135 2.64 -21.65 22.40
C GLU A 135 3.14 -20.79 21.24
N ALA A 136 3.03 -21.27 19.99
CA ALA A 136 3.39 -20.48 18.81
C ALA A 136 2.51 -19.21 18.66
N PHE A 137 1.26 -19.30 19.09
CA PHE A 137 0.36 -18.14 19.11
C PHE A 137 0.72 -17.17 20.25
N GLU A 138 1.12 -17.68 21.42
CA GLU A 138 1.60 -16.87 22.54
C GLU A 138 2.91 -16.13 22.19
N GLU A 139 3.83 -16.78 21.48
CA GLU A 139 5.05 -16.15 20.98
C GLU A 139 4.76 -14.99 20.02
N GLU A 140 3.77 -15.14 19.14
CA GLU A 140 3.32 -14.06 18.26
C GLU A 140 2.78 -12.87 19.04
N ILE A 141 1.98 -13.12 20.09
CA ILE A 141 1.46 -12.07 20.97
C ILE A 141 2.60 -11.40 21.74
N ALA A 142 3.58 -12.16 22.22
CA ALA A 142 4.74 -11.61 22.91
C ALA A 142 5.57 -10.68 21.99
N MET A 143 5.76 -11.08 20.74
CA MET A 143 6.42 -10.26 19.72
C MET A 143 5.69 -8.94 19.48
N LEU A 144 4.37 -8.96 19.28
CA LEU A 144 3.56 -7.75 19.12
C LEU A 144 3.68 -6.79 20.31
N ARG A 145 3.68 -7.34 21.54
CA ARG A 145 3.84 -6.53 22.76
C ARG A 145 5.22 -5.90 22.85
N ALA A 146 6.27 -6.63 22.49
CA ALA A 146 7.63 -6.12 22.50
C ALA A 146 7.84 -5.00 21.47
N GLU A 147 7.34 -5.16 20.25
CA GLU A 147 7.42 -4.15 19.20
C GLU A 147 6.66 -2.87 19.59
N ARG A 148 5.48 -3.01 20.19
CA ARG A 148 4.71 -1.88 20.68
C ARG A 148 5.44 -1.12 21.78
N ALA A 149 6.05 -1.82 22.76
CA ALA A 149 6.84 -1.21 23.81
C ALA A 149 8.05 -0.46 23.23
N ALA A 150 8.71 -1.01 22.21
CA ALA A 150 9.82 -0.35 21.53
C ALA A 150 9.38 0.93 20.80
N ALA A 151 8.23 0.91 20.12
CA ALA A 151 7.67 2.07 19.43
C ALA A 151 7.23 3.19 20.39
N GLU A 152 6.69 2.83 21.56
CA GLU A 152 6.34 3.77 22.63
C GLU A 152 7.60 4.46 23.20
N ASP A 153 8.70 3.73 23.39
CA ASP A 153 9.97 4.24 23.91
C ASP A 153 10.64 5.21 22.92
N GLU A 154 10.61 4.89 21.62
CA GLU A 154 11.16 5.73 20.56
C GLU A 154 10.39 7.06 20.43
N SER A 155 9.07 7.03 20.56
CA SER A 155 8.22 8.23 20.54
C SER A 155 8.48 9.17 21.72
N VAL A 156 8.81 8.64 22.89
CA VAL A 156 9.16 9.42 24.11
C VAL A 156 10.51 10.10 23.93
N VAL A 157 11.49 9.43 23.31
CA VAL A 157 12.83 9.99 23.07
C VAL A 157 12.76 11.14 22.08
N GLU A 158 11.98 11.03 21.00
CA GLU A 158 11.80 12.11 20.02
C GLU A 158 11.10 13.34 20.63
N ALA A 159 10.04 13.13 21.42
CA ALA A 159 9.35 14.20 22.10
C ALA A 159 10.23 14.92 23.13
N GLY A 160 11.09 14.19 23.86
CA GLY A 160 12.06 14.75 24.81
C GLY A 160 13.20 15.52 24.14
N GLY A 161 13.61 15.13 22.93
CA GLY A 161 14.63 15.83 22.14
C GLY A 161 14.16 17.18 21.62
N ALA A 162 12.92 17.28 21.14
CA ALA A 162 12.34 18.52 20.65
C ALA A 162 12.16 19.59 21.73
N SER A 163 11.83 19.19 22.96
CA SER A 163 11.68 20.11 24.10
C SER A 163 13.01 20.71 24.57
N ARG A 164 14.12 19.99 24.40
CA ARG A 164 15.47 20.48 24.79
C ARG A 164 16.03 21.52 23.82
N LEU A 165 15.69 21.47 22.56
CA LEU A 165 16.14 22.43 21.56
C LEU A 165 15.42 23.79 21.66
N GLN A 166 14.21 23.83 22.21
CA GLN A 166 13.46 25.08 22.41
C GLN A 166 13.94 25.86 23.65
N SER A 167 14.45 25.20 24.69
CA SER A 167 14.94 25.86 25.92
C SER A 167 16.33 26.49 25.79
N THR A 168 17.13 26.13 24.78
CA THR A 168 18.45 26.73 24.50
C THR A 168 18.39 27.93 23.54
N GLY A 169 17.27 28.16 22.86
CA GLY A 169 17.08 29.31 21.96
C GLY A 169 16.66 30.61 22.66
N GLU A 170 16.09 30.56 23.86
CA GLU A 170 15.58 31.75 24.55
C GLU A 170 16.63 32.46 25.44
N ALA A 171 17.74 31.81 25.74
CA ALA A 171 18.78 32.38 26.60
C ALA A 171 19.84 33.23 25.88
N ALA A 172 19.81 33.34 24.55
CA ALA A 172 20.81 34.05 23.75
C ALA A 172 20.39 35.43 23.21
N ALA A 173 19.19 35.91 23.52
CA ALA A 173 18.63 37.17 22.96
C ALA A 173 18.76 38.40 23.88
N GLU A 174 19.40 38.30 25.06
CA GLU A 174 19.49 39.43 26.03
C GLU A 174 20.94 39.80 26.38
N ALA A 175 21.71 40.22 25.37
CA ALA A 175 22.97 40.97 25.58
C ALA A 175 23.38 41.77 24.33
N ALA A 176 22.67 42.87 24.02
CA ALA A 176 23.18 43.90 23.11
C ALA A 176 23.67 45.11 23.91
N PRO A 177 24.94 45.59 23.78
CA PRO A 177 25.47 46.72 24.48
C PRO A 177 24.90 48.02 23.92
N ARG A 178 24.39 48.91 24.77
CA ARG A 178 23.96 50.29 24.49
C ARG A 178 25.16 51.11 24.07
N GLN A 179 25.15 51.68 22.89
CA GLN A 179 26.09 52.71 22.45
C GLN A 179 25.80 54.07 23.11
N PRO A 180 26.81 54.85 23.51
CA PRO A 180 26.58 56.17 24.11
C PRO A 180 26.31 57.21 23.03
N VAL A 181 25.29 58.03 23.28
CA VAL A 181 24.90 59.22 22.53
C VAL A 181 26.02 60.27 22.65
N ARG A 182 26.63 60.69 21.56
CA ARG A 182 27.44 61.91 21.48
C ARG A 182 26.54 63.08 21.15
N THR A 183 26.48 64.02 22.10
CA THR A 183 26.05 65.40 21.91
C THR A 183 27.18 66.22 21.28
N GLY A 184 26.84 67.03 20.26
CA GLY A 184 27.67 68.05 19.63
C GLY A 184 26.91 68.65 18.49
#